data_a5ba6105ddada367f4b383d2c2487c98
#
_entry.id   a5ba6105ddada367f4b383d2c2487c98
#
_cell.length_a   1.000
_cell.length_b   1.000
_cell.length_c   1.000
_cell.angle_alpha   90.00
_cell.angle_beta   90.00
_cell.angle_gamma   90.00
#
_symmetry.space_group_name_H-M   'P 1'
#
loop_
_entity.id
_entity.type
_entity.pdbx_description
1 polymer ?
#
loop_
_entity_poly.entity_id
_entity_poly.type
_entity_poly.pdbx_seq_one_letter_code
_entity_poly.pdbx_strand_id
1 'polypeptide(L)'
;MTKPIRRRDFLRLAALGGSAAVTAFLQACADAGIDPATVAPTIALPTPTTAPIQPTADTSPTLVPQEPTMTAPLPTAVPTQTAQDGTARIAFVKTTDRAGGVRQAVELLGINPVAEKSVFLKPNFNSADPAPGSTHPDVLAALVAMLKEMGASKITVGDRSGMGDTRQVMETLGVFRLAEQLGFDTIVFDELAAEDWVMVETPAGHWQQGFPFARPVLDAGAVVQTCCLKTHQYGGHFTLSLKNSVGLVGKRIQTVDHDFMNELHSSEHQRRMIAEINAAYTPALVVMDGVDAFISGGPHRGELASPGVILAGTDRVALDAVGIALLRYFGCRTQAAQGRIFDQEQIARAVELGLGVDTPEKIEFVTSDADSAAYAETIKQALLAG
;
A
#
# COMPACT_ATOMS: atom_id res chain seq x y z
N MET A 1 -4.00 41.90 -32.60
CA MET A 1 -3.58 42.21 -31.23
C MET A 1 -3.67 40.90 -30.42
N THR A 2 -2.58 40.15 -30.35
CA THR A 2 -2.47 38.86 -29.60
C THR A 2 -2.25 39.20 -28.13
N LYS A 3 -3.08 38.63 -27.23
CA LYS A 3 -2.92 38.81 -25.79
C LYS A 3 -1.63 38.13 -25.32
N PRO A 4 -0.83 38.74 -24.43
CA PRO A 4 0.36 38.08 -23.88
C PRO A 4 -0.01 36.86 -23.05
N ILE A 5 0.74 35.76 -23.27
CA ILE A 5 0.59 34.51 -22.50
C ILE A 5 1.03 34.81 -21.05
N ARG A 6 0.17 34.50 -20.08
CA ARG A 6 0.46 34.73 -18.66
C ARG A 6 1.42 33.64 -18.15
N ARG A 7 2.31 33.99 -17.22
CA ARG A 7 3.29 33.11 -16.55
C ARG A 7 2.69 31.77 -16.08
N ARG A 8 1.42 31.80 -15.72
CA ARG A 8 0.65 30.62 -15.26
C ARG A 8 0.34 29.62 -16.37
N ASP A 9 0.19 30.09 -17.61
CA ASP A 9 -0.08 29.23 -18.77
C ASP A 9 1.21 28.62 -19.31
N PHE A 10 2.32 29.31 -19.17
CA PHE A 10 3.66 28.82 -19.48
C PHE A 10 4.06 27.63 -18.57
N LEU A 11 3.82 27.73 -17.26
CA LEU A 11 4.12 26.65 -16.32
C LEU A 11 3.27 25.39 -16.54
N ARG A 12 2.06 25.54 -17.05
CA ARG A 12 1.22 24.40 -17.45
C ARG A 12 1.72 23.69 -18.70
N LEU A 13 2.31 24.39 -19.65
CA LEU A 13 2.93 23.80 -20.85
C LEU A 13 4.25 23.10 -20.55
N ALA A 14 5.06 23.65 -19.66
CA ALA A 14 6.32 23.05 -19.22
C ALA A 14 6.15 21.74 -18.43
N ALA A 15 5.00 21.55 -17.75
CA ALA A 15 4.67 20.33 -17.03
C ALA A 15 4.23 19.14 -17.95
N LEU A 16 4.05 19.39 -19.25
CA LEU A 16 3.68 18.37 -20.25
C LEU A 16 4.91 17.81 -21.01
N GLY A 17 6.06 17.74 -20.35
CA GLY A 17 7.39 17.32 -20.83
C GLY A 17 7.42 16.39 -22.03
N GLY A 18 7.88 16.92 -23.17
CA GLY A 18 8.25 16.17 -24.37
C GLY A 18 8.87 17.10 -25.41
N SER A 19 9.78 16.56 -26.24
CA SER A 19 10.53 17.30 -27.31
C SER A 19 9.62 18.16 -28.20
N ALA A 20 8.37 17.77 -28.41
CA ALA A 20 7.40 18.50 -29.21
C ALA A 20 6.98 19.86 -28.57
N ALA A 21 6.95 19.95 -27.24
CA ALA A 21 6.59 21.20 -26.54
C ALA A 21 7.71 22.24 -26.65
N VAL A 22 8.97 21.81 -26.62
CA VAL A 22 10.14 22.69 -26.78
C VAL A 22 10.21 23.23 -28.20
N THR A 23 9.97 22.41 -29.20
CA THR A 23 9.97 22.81 -30.62
C THR A 23 8.85 23.81 -30.91
N ALA A 24 7.65 23.59 -30.38
CA ALA A 24 6.53 24.50 -30.53
C ALA A 24 6.78 25.85 -29.84
N PHE A 25 7.49 25.87 -28.71
CA PHE A 25 7.85 27.09 -28.01
C PHE A 25 8.89 27.92 -28.79
N LEU A 26 9.93 27.28 -29.31
CA LEU A 26 10.95 27.93 -30.12
C LEU A 26 10.35 28.53 -31.41
N GLN A 27 9.43 27.86 -32.06
CA GLN A 27 8.71 28.35 -33.23
C GLN A 27 7.82 29.55 -32.89
N ALA A 28 7.11 29.52 -31.77
CA ALA A 28 6.29 30.63 -31.31
C ALA A 28 7.08 31.87 -30.93
N CYS A 29 8.32 31.72 -30.41
CA CYS A 29 9.23 32.84 -30.15
C CYS A 29 9.76 33.45 -31.45
N ALA A 30 10.09 32.63 -32.44
CA ALA A 30 10.55 33.10 -33.76
C ALA A 30 9.45 33.89 -34.51
N ASP A 31 8.21 33.38 -34.44
CA ASP A 31 7.06 34.06 -35.05
C ASP A 31 6.66 35.38 -34.36
N ALA A 32 7.05 35.55 -33.08
CA ALA A 32 6.80 36.74 -32.28
C ALA A 32 7.99 37.73 -32.32
N GLY A 33 9.10 37.40 -32.97
CA GLY A 33 10.31 38.24 -33.05
C GLY A 33 11.02 38.41 -31.69
N ILE A 34 10.89 37.47 -30.79
CA ILE A 34 11.47 37.47 -29.43
C ILE A 34 12.69 36.55 -29.42
N ASP A 35 13.84 37.06 -29.03
CA ASP A 35 15.07 36.25 -28.84
C ASP A 35 14.90 35.33 -27.61
N PRO A 36 14.93 34.02 -27.77
CA PRO A 36 14.75 33.07 -26.67
C PRO A 36 15.83 33.18 -25.58
N ALA A 37 16.99 33.77 -25.86
CA ALA A 37 18.07 34.01 -24.90
C ALA A 37 17.71 35.09 -23.84
N THR A 38 16.76 35.94 -24.13
CA THR A 38 16.35 37.06 -23.22
C THR A 38 15.29 36.61 -22.18
N VAL A 39 14.75 35.40 -22.27
CA VAL A 39 13.66 34.90 -21.41
C VAL A 39 14.15 33.88 -20.37
N ALA A 40 15.39 33.41 -20.44
CA ALA A 40 15.95 32.47 -19.49
C ALA A 40 16.52 33.19 -18.25
N PRO A 41 16.17 32.78 -17.02
CA PRO A 41 16.79 33.32 -15.81
C PRO A 41 18.25 32.84 -15.74
N THR A 42 19.21 33.80 -15.65
CA THR A 42 20.62 33.51 -15.42
C THR A 42 20.77 33.01 -13.97
N ILE A 43 20.92 31.69 -13.77
CA ILE A 43 21.36 31.14 -12.49
C ILE A 43 22.88 31.18 -12.50
N ALA A 44 23.48 32.13 -11.76
CA ALA A 44 24.91 32.18 -11.52
C ALA A 44 25.29 31.04 -10.55
N LEU A 45 26.05 30.05 -11.05
CA LEU A 45 26.75 29.08 -10.21
C LEU A 45 27.94 29.75 -9.52
N PRO A 46 28.15 29.57 -8.21
CA PRO A 46 29.36 30.09 -7.55
C PRO A 46 30.61 29.36 -8.07
N THR A 47 31.62 30.12 -8.46
CA THR A 47 32.93 29.62 -8.89
C THR A 47 33.68 29.04 -7.68
N PRO A 48 34.24 27.83 -7.74
CA PRO A 48 35.03 27.31 -6.63
C PRO A 48 36.39 28.02 -6.57
N THR A 49 36.66 28.66 -5.44
CA THR A 49 37.98 29.21 -5.12
C THR A 49 38.89 28.08 -4.65
N THR A 50 39.87 27.72 -5.48
CA THR A 50 40.91 26.75 -5.09
C THR A 50 42.00 27.43 -4.27
N ALA A 51 42.09 27.13 -2.99
CA ALA A 51 43.28 27.38 -2.19
C ALA A 51 44.20 26.14 -2.22
N PRO A 52 45.54 26.32 -2.26
CA PRO A 52 46.47 25.19 -2.32
C PRO A 52 46.56 24.44 -0.98
N ILE A 53 46.32 23.14 -1.02
CA ILE A 53 46.44 22.26 0.14
C ILE A 53 47.88 21.72 0.18
N GLN A 54 48.59 21.93 1.29
CA GLN A 54 49.84 21.23 1.61
C GLN A 54 49.54 19.78 2.03
N PRO A 55 50.36 18.79 1.66
CA PRO A 55 50.15 17.39 2.08
C PRO A 55 50.60 17.20 3.53
N THR A 56 49.65 16.93 4.41
CA THR A 56 49.90 16.33 5.72
C THR A 56 49.80 14.79 5.58
N ALA A 57 50.78 14.09 6.10
CA ALA A 57 50.81 12.64 6.11
C ALA A 57 49.63 12.12 6.97
N ASP A 58 48.72 11.44 6.31
CA ASP A 58 47.53 10.85 6.94
C ASP A 58 47.82 9.39 7.28
N THR A 59 47.85 9.09 8.58
CA THR A 59 47.77 7.74 9.09
C THR A 59 46.31 7.41 9.41
N SER A 60 45.53 7.15 8.36
CA SER A 60 44.17 6.65 8.53
C SER A 60 44.20 5.14 8.84
N PRO A 61 43.48 4.68 9.85
CA PRO A 61 43.28 3.25 10.06
C PRO A 61 42.46 2.66 8.93
N THR A 62 42.93 1.59 8.33
CA THR A 62 42.24 0.80 7.31
C THR A 62 40.93 0.30 7.91
N LEU A 63 39.82 0.86 7.47
CA LEU A 63 38.49 0.34 7.75
C LEU A 63 38.36 -1.02 7.04
N VAL A 64 38.39 -2.10 7.84
CA VAL A 64 37.97 -3.41 7.38
C VAL A 64 36.48 -3.32 7.08
N PRO A 65 36.02 -3.73 5.88
CA PRO A 65 34.58 -3.79 5.62
C PRO A 65 33.96 -4.77 6.62
N GLN A 66 33.13 -4.28 7.53
CA GLN A 66 32.24 -5.15 8.28
C GLN A 66 31.18 -5.67 7.32
N GLU A 67 31.18 -6.99 7.12
CA GLU A 67 30.07 -7.68 6.49
C GLU A 67 28.76 -7.29 7.20
N PRO A 68 27.68 -7.02 6.46
CA PRO A 68 26.37 -6.76 7.07
C PRO A 68 25.85 -8.08 7.65
N THR A 69 26.20 -8.33 8.91
CA THR A 69 25.65 -9.46 9.65
C THR A 69 24.36 -8.97 10.27
N MET A 70 23.24 -9.38 9.72
CA MET A 70 22.00 -9.71 10.46
C MET A 70 20.88 -10.10 9.47
N THR A 71 20.97 -11.30 8.95
CA THR A 71 19.77 -12.01 8.54
C THR A 71 19.07 -12.45 9.82
N ALA A 72 18.07 -11.71 10.28
CA ALA A 72 17.21 -12.20 11.35
C ALA A 72 16.46 -13.43 10.80
N PRO A 73 16.41 -14.57 11.53
CA PRO A 73 15.52 -15.65 11.12
C PRO A 73 14.11 -15.09 11.02
N LEU A 74 13.38 -15.51 9.97
CA LEU A 74 11.94 -15.18 9.84
C LEU A 74 11.30 -15.33 11.22
N PRO A 75 10.58 -14.32 11.72
CA PRO A 75 9.72 -14.53 12.88
C PRO A 75 8.85 -15.72 12.52
N THR A 76 8.81 -16.73 13.37
CA THR A 76 7.97 -17.92 13.15
C THR A 76 6.57 -17.39 12.89
N ALA A 77 6.08 -17.58 11.67
CA ALA A 77 4.78 -17.06 11.26
C ALA A 77 3.76 -17.52 12.32
N VAL A 78 3.23 -16.56 13.06
CA VAL A 78 2.11 -16.87 13.95
C VAL A 78 1.00 -17.32 13.00
N PRO A 79 0.46 -18.53 13.16
CA PRO A 79 -0.57 -19.01 12.26
C PRO A 79 -1.70 -18.00 12.19
N THR A 80 -2.15 -17.66 10.98
CA THR A 80 -3.39 -16.92 10.77
C THR A 80 -4.45 -17.55 11.66
N GLN A 81 -5.17 -16.73 12.44
CA GLN A 81 -6.24 -17.28 13.29
C GLN A 81 -7.41 -17.74 12.39
N THR A 82 -7.24 -18.88 11.77
CA THR A 82 -8.38 -19.67 11.29
C THR A 82 -9.13 -20.19 12.50
N ALA A 83 -10.46 -20.28 12.43
CA ALA A 83 -11.23 -20.95 13.44
C ALA A 83 -10.67 -22.39 13.68
N GLN A 84 -10.93 -22.96 14.86
CA GLN A 84 -10.39 -24.30 15.22
C GLN A 84 -10.74 -25.41 14.20
N ASP A 85 -11.75 -25.18 13.36
CA ASP A 85 -12.19 -26.04 12.27
C ASP A 85 -11.52 -25.76 10.91
N GLY A 86 -10.58 -24.80 10.85
CA GLY A 86 -9.87 -24.43 9.63
C GLY A 86 -10.67 -23.51 8.69
N THR A 87 -11.77 -22.88 9.16
CA THR A 87 -12.56 -21.91 8.40
C THR A 87 -12.09 -20.47 8.65
N ALA A 88 -12.27 -19.60 7.65
CA ALA A 88 -12.02 -18.16 7.76
C ALA A 88 -13.35 -17.42 7.86
N ARG A 89 -13.52 -16.64 8.94
CA ARG A 89 -14.73 -15.82 9.13
C ARG A 89 -14.49 -14.42 8.55
N ILE A 90 -15.38 -14.00 7.66
CA ILE A 90 -15.40 -12.67 7.06
C ILE A 90 -16.69 -11.97 7.46
N ALA A 91 -16.57 -10.91 8.26
CA ALA A 91 -17.67 -10.01 8.51
C ALA A 91 -18.00 -9.26 7.21
N PHE A 92 -19.27 -9.27 6.81
CA PHE A 92 -19.78 -8.69 5.60
C PHE A 92 -20.92 -7.71 5.92
N VAL A 93 -20.67 -6.42 5.77
CA VAL A 93 -21.62 -5.35 6.12
C VAL A 93 -21.95 -4.55 4.87
N LYS A 94 -23.19 -4.64 4.39
CA LYS A 94 -23.72 -3.82 3.31
C LYS A 94 -23.99 -2.41 3.83
N THR A 95 -23.21 -1.43 3.40
CA THR A 95 -23.34 -0.05 3.86
C THR A 95 -22.61 0.94 2.97
N THR A 96 -23.05 2.20 2.98
CA THR A 96 -22.31 3.35 2.45
C THR A 96 -21.71 4.24 3.55
N ASP A 97 -22.09 3.99 4.80
CA ASP A 97 -21.50 4.62 5.99
C ASP A 97 -20.21 3.87 6.37
N ARG A 98 -19.07 4.47 6.04
CA ARG A 98 -17.75 3.87 6.32
C ARG A 98 -17.47 3.71 7.79
N ALA A 99 -17.79 4.73 8.58
CA ALA A 99 -17.49 4.72 10.01
C ALA A 99 -18.35 3.69 10.77
N GLY A 100 -19.65 3.70 10.54
CA GLY A 100 -20.58 2.72 11.10
C GLY A 100 -20.29 1.30 10.60
N GLY A 101 -19.97 1.15 9.32
CA GLY A 101 -19.63 -0.15 8.72
C GLY A 101 -18.34 -0.76 9.27
N VAL A 102 -17.30 0.04 9.48
CA VAL A 102 -16.05 -0.43 10.14
C VAL A 102 -16.35 -0.94 11.54
N ARG A 103 -17.09 -0.16 12.35
CA ARG A 103 -17.47 -0.57 13.70
C ARG A 103 -18.23 -1.89 13.68
N GLN A 104 -19.29 -1.95 12.90
CA GLN A 104 -20.15 -3.13 12.80
C GLN A 104 -19.38 -4.36 12.30
N ALA A 105 -18.52 -4.24 11.29
CA ALA A 105 -17.75 -5.35 10.76
C ALA A 105 -16.76 -5.92 11.78
N VAL A 106 -16.10 -5.07 12.56
CA VAL A 106 -15.15 -5.51 13.60
C VAL A 106 -15.90 -6.15 14.77
N GLU A 107 -17.01 -5.56 15.21
CA GLU A 107 -17.87 -6.12 16.30
C GLU A 107 -18.43 -7.50 15.93
N LEU A 108 -18.82 -7.73 14.67
CA LEU A 108 -19.31 -9.02 14.17
C LEU A 108 -18.31 -10.17 14.30
N LEU A 109 -17.01 -9.87 14.25
CA LEU A 109 -15.98 -10.89 14.44
C LEU A 109 -15.93 -11.40 15.88
N GLY A 110 -16.35 -10.59 16.86
CA GLY A 110 -16.38 -10.95 18.27
C GLY A 110 -14.99 -11.20 18.88
N ILE A 111 -13.95 -10.57 18.35
CA ILE A 111 -12.56 -10.73 18.78
C ILE A 111 -11.99 -9.41 19.33
N ASN A 112 -11.05 -9.51 20.25
CA ASN A 112 -10.24 -8.38 20.68
C ASN A 112 -8.74 -8.75 20.66
N PRO A 113 -8.08 -8.64 19.50
CA PRO A 113 -6.68 -9.07 19.37
C PRO A 113 -5.68 -7.99 19.82
N VAL A 114 -6.13 -6.80 20.26
CA VAL A 114 -5.28 -5.62 20.49
C VAL A 114 -5.24 -5.14 21.94
N ALA A 115 -6.00 -5.76 22.83
CA ALA A 115 -6.04 -5.36 24.25
C ALA A 115 -4.63 -5.30 24.86
N GLU A 116 -4.30 -4.17 25.49
CA GLU A 116 -3.02 -3.89 26.15
C GLU A 116 -1.78 -3.93 25.24
N LYS A 117 -1.95 -4.02 23.92
CA LYS A 117 -0.85 -4.09 22.96
C LYS A 117 -0.56 -2.73 22.32
N SER A 118 0.71 -2.52 21.95
CA SER A 118 1.05 -1.53 20.93
C SER A 118 0.56 -2.01 19.57
N VAL A 119 -0.17 -1.15 18.86
CA VAL A 119 -0.75 -1.47 17.56
C VAL A 119 -0.05 -0.69 16.45
N PHE A 120 0.41 -1.39 15.42
CA PHE A 120 0.76 -0.78 14.16
C PHE A 120 -0.45 -0.87 13.22
N LEU A 121 -1.02 0.28 12.84
CA LEU A 121 -2.11 0.36 11.88
C LEU A 121 -1.55 0.71 10.50
N LYS A 122 -1.65 -0.24 9.56
CA LYS A 122 -1.21 -0.11 8.17
C LYS A 122 -2.38 0.27 7.26
N PRO A 123 -2.52 1.54 6.88
CA PRO A 123 -3.50 1.96 5.87
C PRO A 123 -3.00 1.66 4.45
N ASN A 124 -3.75 2.11 3.44
CA ASN A 124 -3.31 2.15 2.06
C ASN A 124 -3.16 3.62 1.62
N PHE A 125 -1.97 4.18 1.75
CA PHE A 125 -1.61 5.52 1.26
C PHE A 125 -0.79 5.43 -0.02
N ASN A 126 -1.36 4.78 -1.05
CA ASN A 126 -0.66 4.55 -2.32
C ASN A 126 -0.27 5.85 -3.03
N SER A 127 -1.12 6.87 -2.94
CA SER A 127 -0.99 8.18 -3.57
C SER A 127 -1.83 9.22 -2.82
N ALA A 128 -1.77 10.48 -3.23
CA ALA A 128 -2.64 11.54 -2.70
C ALA A 128 -4.07 11.53 -3.28
N ASP A 129 -4.40 10.55 -4.12
CA ASP A 129 -5.75 10.43 -4.66
C ASP A 129 -6.72 9.90 -3.59
N PRO A 130 -8.01 10.36 -3.59
CA PRO A 130 -8.99 9.93 -2.61
C PRO A 130 -9.37 8.45 -2.76
N ALA A 131 -10.18 7.93 -1.82
CA ALA A 131 -10.72 6.57 -1.92
C ALA A 131 -11.45 6.34 -3.27
N PRO A 132 -11.32 5.15 -3.84
CA PRO A 132 -10.59 3.98 -3.40
C PRO A 132 -9.10 3.98 -3.79
N GLY A 133 -8.55 5.11 -4.27
CA GLY A 133 -7.11 5.28 -4.55
C GLY A 133 -6.27 5.13 -3.29
N SER A 134 -6.71 5.70 -2.18
CA SER A 134 -6.11 5.59 -0.86
C SER A 134 -7.19 5.43 0.22
N THR A 135 -6.79 5.06 1.44
CA THR A 135 -7.69 4.87 2.59
C THR A 135 -8.51 6.14 2.86
N HIS A 136 -9.82 5.99 2.99
CA HIS A 136 -10.73 7.09 3.33
C HIS A 136 -10.48 7.57 4.78
N PRO A 137 -10.51 8.89 5.05
CA PRO A 137 -10.29 9.42 6.40
C PRO A 137 -11.25 8.87 7.44
N ASP A 138 -12.53 8.65 7.10
CA ASP A 138 -13.52 8.10 8.02
C ASP A 138 -13.21 6.65 8.40
N VAL A 139 -12.66 5.83 7.48
CA VAL A 139 -12.20 4.47 7.79
C VAL A 139 -11.04 4.51 8.77
N LEU A 140 -10.05 5.38 8.52
CA LEU A 140 -8.91 5.54 9.41
C LEU A 140 -9.35 6.02 10.81
N ALA A 141 -10.21 7.02 10.86
CA ALA A 141 -10.71 7.58 12.11
C ALA A 141 -11.51 6.53 12.92
N ALA A 142 -12.40 5.80 12.25
CA ALA A 142 -13.20 4.75 12.88
C ALA A 142 -12.32 3.62 13.44
N LEU A 143 -11.31 3.18 12.68
CA LEU A 143 -10.36 2.17 13.16
C LEU A 143 -9.57 2.66 14.38
N VAL A 144 -9.03 3.88 14.34
CA VAL A 144 -8.30 4.44 15.49
C VAL A 144 -9.20 4.51 16.72
N ALA A 145 -10.45 4.99 16.58
CA ALA A 145 -11.40 5.05 17.68
C ALA A 145 -11.69 3.66 18.27
N MET A 146 -11.99 2.68 17.41
CA MET A 146 -12.24 1.30 17.84
C MET A 146 -11.03 0.66 18.52
N LEU A 147 -9.82 0.82 17.98
CA LEU A 147 -8.62 0.25 18.58
C LEU A 147 -8.38 0.82 19.99
N LYS A 148 -8.71 2.09 20.23
CA LYS A 148 -8.66 2.69 21.57
C LYS A 148 -9.73 2.09 22.48
N GLU A 149 -10.97 1.96 22.01
CA GLU A 149 -12.06 1.32 22.74
C GLU A 149 -11.75 -0.15 23.09
N MET A 150 -11.05 -0.85 22.20
CA MET A 150 -10.55 -2.21 22.41
C MET A 150 -9.34 -2.30 23.34
N GLY A 151 -8.84 -1.16 23.85
CA GLY A 151 -7.78 -1.10 24.85
C GLY A 151 -6.36 -1.19 24.28
N ALA A 152 -6.14 -0.80 23.03
CA ALA A 152 -4.77 -0.66 22.51
C ALA A 152 -3.97 0.35 23.36
N SER A 153 -2.78 -0.03 23.80
CA SER A 153 -1.94 0.81 24.67
C SER A 153 -1.28 1.97 23.92
N LYS A 154 -1.04 1.77 22.62
CA LYS A 154 -0.45 2.73 21.70
C LYS A 154 -0.90 2.42 20.29
N ILE A 155 -1.14 3.44 19.46
CA ILE A 155 -1.44 3.27 18.03
C ILE A 155 -0.43 4.07 17.23
N THR A 156 0.22 3.41 16.29
CA THR A 156 1.14 4.03 15.33
C THR A 156 0.64 3.74 13.92
N VAL A 157 0.45 4.78 13.12
CA VAL A 157 0.01 4.69 11.72
C VAL A 157 1.20 4.95 10.81
N GLY A 158 1.47 4.09 9.87
CA GLY A 158 2.58 4.28 8.93
C GLY A 158 2.40 3.61 7.60
N ASP A 159 3.04 4.16 6.59
CA ASP A 159 3.06 3.63 5.23
C ASP A 159 4.30 4.10 4.45
N ARG A 160 4.50 3.47 3.30
CA ARG A 160 5.33 3.95 2.20
C ARG A 160 4.47 4.01 0.93
N SER A 161 4.31 5.21 0.38
CA SER A 161 3.50 5.42 -0.82
C SER A 161 4.11 4.76 -2.05
N GLY A 162 3.27 4.13 -2.85
CA GLY A 162 3.67 3.59 -4.14
C GLY A 162 3.99 4.69 -5.15
N MET A 163 3.27 5.82 -5.06
CA MET A 163 3.35 6.94 -6.00
C MET A 163 3.49 8.26 -5.23
N GLY A 164 4.50 9.03 -5.60
CA GLY A 164 4.81 10.31 -4.96
C GLY A 164 5.68 10.18 -3.70
N ASP A 165 5.91 11.31 -3.07
CA ASP A 165 6.59 11.44 -1.78
C ASP A 165 5.61 11.06 -0.66
N THR A 166 6.01 10.15 0.22
CA THR A 166 5.10 9.60 1.24
C THR A 166 4.64 10.66 2.24
N ARG A 167 5.52 11.57 2.67
CA ARG A 167 5.14 12.66 3.58
C ARG A 167 4.09 13.57 2.94
N GLN A 168 4.31 13.99 1.69
CA GLN A 168 3.36 14.83 0.96
C GLN A 168 2.02 14.13 0.73
N VAL A 169 2.03 12.82 0.48
CA VAL A 169 0.80 12.01 0.37
C VAL A 169 0.05 12.03 1.69
N MET A 170 0.71 11.75 2.82
CA MET A 170 0.10 11.74 4.15
C MET A 170 -0.41 13.14 4.56
N GLU A 171 0.30 14.21 4.21
CA GLU A 171 -0.13 15.60 4.41
C GLU A 171 -1.40 15.91 3.61
N THR A 172 -1.40 15.57 2.31
CA THR A 172 -2.55 15.82 1.42
C THR A 172 -3.80 15.05 1.86
N LEU A 173 -3.63 13.82 2.33
CA LEU A 173 -4.71 12.99 2.89
C LEU A 173 -5.13 13.43 4.30
N GLY A 174 -4.43 14.39 4.91
CA GLY A 174 -4.76 14.95 6.23
C GLY A 174 -4.41 14.04 7.41
N VAL A 175 -3.51 13.07 7.21
CA VAL A 175 -3.17 12.06 8.23
C VAL A 175 -2.57 12.68 9.48
N PHE A 176 -1.65 13.64 9.35
CA PHE A 176 -1.01 14.29 10.50
C PHE A 176 -2.00 15.10 11.32
N ARG A 177 -2.93 15.81 10.66
CA ARG A 177 -4.01 16.52 11.34
C ARG A 177 -4.94 15.55 12.11
N LEU A 178 -5.25 14.41 11.48
CA LEU A 178 -6.06 13.38 12.12
C LEU A 178 -5.32 12.76 13.33
N ALA A 179 -4.00 12.61 13.22
CA ALA A 179 -3.14 12.13 14.30
C ALA A 179 -3.18 13.07 15.52
N GLU A 180 -3.07 14.37 15.29
CA GLU A 180 -3.22 15.38 16.36
C GLU A 180 -4.61 15.32 17.02
N GLN A 181 -5.67 15.21 16.21
CA GLN A 181 -7.05 15.18 16.70
C GLN A 181 -7.39 13.92 17.49
N LEU A 182 -6.92 12.78 17.02
CA LEU A 182 -7.26 11.47 17.58
C LEU A 182 -6.16 10.92 18.51
N GLY A 183 -5.00 11.53 18.59
CA GLY A 183 -3.91 11.11 19.47
C GLY A 183 -3.33 9.74 19.08
N PHE A 184 -2.77 9.61 17.90
CA PHE A 184 -1.96 8.47 17.46
C PHE A 184 -0.64 8.95 16.87
N ASP A 185 0.38 8.08 16.88
CA ASP A 185 1.68 8.38 16.29
C ASP A 185 1.69 8.08 14.78
N THR A 186 2.58 8.76 14.06
CA THR A 186 2.77 8.53 12.61
C THR A 186 4.20 8.20 12.27
N ILE A 187 4.41 7.32 11.31
CA ILE A 187 5.72 7.00 10.74
C ILE A 187 5.65 7.10 9.21
N VAL A 188 6.57 7.88 8.64
CA VAL A 188 6.79 7.96 7.18
C VAL A 188 7.93 7.00 6.84
N PHE A 189 7.65 5.91 6.15
CA PHE A 189 8.66 4.87 5.97
C PHE A 189 9.82 5.27 5.05
N ASP A 190 9.62 6.19 4.12
CA ASP A 190 10.73 6.71 3.31
C ASP A 190 11.75 7.52 4.14
N GLU A 191 11.44 7.84 5.42
CA GLU A 191 12.31 8.56 6.36
C GLU A 191 12.95 7.65 7.42
N LEU A 192 12.69 6.34 7.37
CA LEU A 192 13.29 5.38 8.28
C LEU A 192 14.80 5.31 8.08
N ALA A 193 15.54 5.21 9.19
CA ALA A 193 16.98 4.98 9.17
C ALA A 193 17.31 3.55 8.69
N ALA A 194 18.56 3.30 8.34
CA ALA A 194 18.96 1.99 7.83
C ALA A 194 18.71 0.85 8.81
N GLU A 195 18.93 1.09 10.09
CA GLU A 195 18.70 0.14 11.19
C GLU A 195 17.22 -0.19 11.42
N ASP A 196 16.30 0.62 10.91
CA ASP A 196 14.86 0.39 11.02
C ASP A 196 14.32 -0.53 9.90
N TRP A 197 15.20 -1.07 9.07
CA TRP A 197 14.88 -2.05 8.07
C TRP A 197 15.47 -3.42 8.42
N VAL A 198 14.65 -4.46 8.32
CA VAL A 198 15.07 -5.85 8.52
C VAL A 198 15.03 -6.57 7.18
N MET A 199 16.17 -7.11 6.75
CA MET A 199 16.19 -7.96 5.54
C MET A 199 15.48 -9.27 5.85
N VAL A 200 14.46 -9.59 5.06
CA VAL A 200 13.66 -10.81 5.17
C VAL A 200 13.85 -11.66 3.93
N GLU A 201 14.19 -12.92 4.12
CA GLU A 201 14.26 -13.92 3.06
C GLU A 201 13.07 -14.88 3.18
N THR A 202 12.48 -15.26 2.06
CA THR A 202 11.41 -16.26 2.02
C THR A 202 11.99 -17.56 1.44
N PRO A 203 11.86 -18.69 2.12
CA PRO A 203 12.29 -19.97 1.56
C PRO A 203 11.68 -20.23 0.18
N ALA A 204 12.52 -20.59 -0.79
CA ALA A 204 12.11 -20.73 -2.20
C ALA A 204 11.38 -19.49 -2.74
N GLY A 205 11.77 -18.31 -2.27
CA GLY A 205 11.23 -17.03 -2.71
C GLY A 205 11.78 -16.60 -4.07
N HIS A 206 11.15 -15.54 -4.63
CA HIS A 206 11.51 -14.99 -5.93
C HIS A 206 12.29 -13.67 -5.83
N TRP A 207 12.52 -13.15 -4.63
CA TRP A 207 13.38 -12.00 -4.38
C TRP A 207 14.85 -12.41 -4.46
N GLN A 208 15.69 -11.63 -5.18
CA GLN A 208 17.10 -11.98 -5.41
C GLN A 208 17.92 -12.09 -4.13
N GLN A 209 17.63 -11.25 -3.15
CA GLN A 209 18.35 -11.19 -1.87
C GLN A 209 17.41 -10.92 -0.68
N GLY A 210 16.14 -11.36 -0.80
CA GLY A 210 15.13 -10.97 0.16
C GLY A 210 14.65 -9.53 -0.05
N PHE A 211 13.95 -8.97 0.93
CA PHE A 211 13.41 -7.61 0.88
C PHE A 211 13.53 -6.91 2.23
N PRO A 212 13.75 -5.58 2.26
CA PRO A 212 13.81 -4.80 3.49
C PRO A 212 12.40 -4.54 4.02
N PHE A 213 12.08 -5.11 5.17
CA PHE A 213 10.79 -4.96 5.86
C PHE A 213 10.91 -3.98 7.02
N ALA A 214 9.89 -3.11 7.21
CA ALA A 214 9.92 -2.08 8.23
C ALA A 214 9.89 -2.65 9.65
N ARG A 215 10.95 -2.44 10.42
CA ARG A 215 11.11 -2.88 11.82
C ARG A 215 9.96 -2.44 12.73
N PRO A 216 9.43 -1.19 12.66
CA PRO A 216 8.31 -0.78 13.50
C PRO A 216 7.06 -1.66 13.41
N VAL A 217 6.90 -2.38 12.29
CA VAL A 217 5.79 -3.32 12.10
C VAL A 217 6.07 -4.64 12.81
N LEU A 218 7.33 -5.11 12.78
CA LEU A 218 7.75 -6.35 13.45
C LEU A 218 7.76 -6.19 14.99
N ASP A 219 8.09 -5.01 15.46
CA ASP A 219 8.18 -4.69 16.89
C ASP A 219 6.81 -4.39 17.53
N ALA A 220 5.76 -4.25 16.73
CA ALA A 220 4.41 -3.99 17.23
C ALA A 220 3.81 -5.23 17.92
N GLY A 221 3.10 -5.00 19.02
CA GLY A 221 2.38 -6.07 19.73
C GLY A 221 1.22 -6.66 18.94
N ALA A 222 0.65 -5.87 18.00
CA ALA A 222 -0.34 -6.32 17.03
C ALA A 222 -0.28 -5.45 15.76
N VAL A 223 -0.53 -6.04 14.61
CA VAL A 223 -0.65 -5.31 13.34
C VAL A 223 -2.11 -5.34 12.89
N VAL A 224 -2.67 -4.16 12.63
CA VAL A 224 -3.99 -4.01 12.02
C VAL A 224 -3.80 -3.40 10.63
N GLN A 225 -4.54 -3.87 9.66
CA GLN A 225 -4.42 -3.40 8.28
C GLN A 225 -5.77 -2.90 7.76
N THR A 226 -5.77 -1.82 6.99
CA THR A 226 -6.93 -1.47 6.17
C THR A 226 -6.53 -1.28 4.72
N CYS A 227 -7.34 -1.81 3.82
CA CYS A 227 -7.11 -1.78 2.38
C CYS A 227 -8.36 -1.33 1.63
N CYS A 228 -8.18 -0.97 0.36
CA CYS A 228 -9.25 -0.55 -0.54
C CYS A 228 -9.53 -1.65 -1.57
N LEU A 229 -10.78 -1.77 -1.98
CA LEU A 229 -11.21 -2.70 -3.02
C LEU A 229 -10.90 -2.14 -4.41
N LYS A 230 -9.90 -2.69 -5.12
CA LYS A 230 -9.50 -2.17 -6.44
C LYS A 230 -8.67 -3.13 -7.29
N THR A 231 -8.79 -2.95 -8.61
CA THR A 231 -7.88 -3.52 -9.60
C THR A 231 -6.52 -2.82 -9.63
N HIS A 232 -5.55 -3.35 -10.37
CA HIS A 232 -4.21 -2.81 -10.50
C HIS A 232 -3.63 -3.05 -11.89
N GLN A 233 -3.46 -1.99 -12.70
CA GLN A 233 -3.02 -2.07 -14.09
C GLN A 233 -1.53 -2.35 -14.28
N TYR A 234 -0.68 -2.12 -13.27
CA TYR A 234 0.78 -2.28 -13.35
C TYR A 234 1.23 -3.70 -12.95
N GLY A 235 0.63 -4.73 -13.55
CA GLY A 235 1.00 -6.14 -13.36
C GLY A 235 0.48 -6.80 -12.08
N GLY A 236 0.02 -6.03 -11.08
CA GLY A 236 -0.48 -6.58 -9.81
C GLY A 236 -1.88 -7.19 -9.89
N HIS A 237 -2.60 -7.05 -10.97
CA HIS A 237 -3.99 -7.49 -11.24
C HIS A 237 -5.02 -6.85 -10.30
N PHE A 238 -4.81 -6.90 -9.00
CA PHE A 238 -5.66 -6.29 -7.96
C PHE A 238 -4.81 -5.77 -6.81
N THR A 239 -5.33 -4.80 -6.08
CA THR A 239 -4.78 -4.29 -4.82
C THR A 239 -5.83 -4.44 -3.75
N LEU A 240 -5.59 -5.37 -2.85
CA LEU A 240 -6.40 -5.71 -1.69
C LEU A 240 -5.46 -5.83 -0.48
N SER A 241 -5.72 -6.75 0.47
CA SER A 241 -4.92 -6.83 1.70
C SER A 241 -3.49 -7.36 1.45
N LEU A 242 -3.34 -8.42 0.66
CA LEU A 242 -2.02 -8.99 0.37
C LEU A 242 -1.09 -7.95 -0.29
N LYS A 243 -1.55 -7.27 -1.33
CA LYS A 243 -0.73 -6.26 -2.03
C LYS A 243 -0.52 -4.99 -1.20
N ASN A 244 -1.39 -4.67 -0.26
CA ASN A 244 -1.20 -3.54 0.64
C ASN A 244 0.11 -3.67 1.46
N SER A 245 0.60 -4.89 1.68
CA SER A 245 1.86 -5.18 2.35
C SER A 245 3.10 -4.69 1.59
N VAL A 246 3.01 -4.38 0.28
CA VAL A 246 4.10 -3.77 -0.49
C VAL A 246 4.54 -2.43 0.10
N GLY A 247 3.63 -1.69 0.72
CA GLY A 247 3.95 -0.46 1.46
C GLY A 247 4.78 -0.67 2.74
N LEU A 248 5.01 -1.91 3.16
CA LEU A 248 5.87 -2.26 4.31
C LEU A 248 7.32 -2.56 3.88
N VAL A 249 7.61 -2.56 2.58
CA VAL A 249 8.94 -2.85 2.00
C VAL A 249 9.60 -1.56 1.55
N GLY A 250 10.86 -1.35 1.93
CA GLY A 250 11.66 -0.20 1.49
C GLY A 250 11.90 -0.22 -0.03
N LYS A 251 11.86 0.95 -0.66
CA LYS A 251 12.24 1.07 -2.09
C LYS A 251 13.72 0.86 -2.27
N ARG A 252 14.49 1.58 -1.48
CA ARG A 252 15.94 1.54 -1.37
C ARG A 252 16.31 1.76 0.09
N ILE A 253 17.34 1.10 0.56
CA ILE A 253 17.88 1.31 1.89
C ILE A 253 19.37 1.69 1.77
N GLN A 254 19.86 2.50 2.69
CA GLN A 254 21.21 3.08 2.60
C GLN A 254 22.32 2.02 2.61
N THR A 255 22.08 0.86 3.22
CA THR A 255 23.07 -0.21 3.38
C THR A 255 23.16 -1.16 2.19
N VAL A 256 22.23 -1.09 1.23
CA VAL A 256 22.17 -2.03 0.08
C VAL A 256 21.94 -1.22 -1.20
N ASP A 257 22.89 -1.33 -2.14
CA ASP A 257 22.75 -0.72 -3.46
C ASP A 257 21.81 -1.54 -4.34
N HIS A 258 20.52 -1.48 -4.04
CA HIS A 258 19.49 -2.20 -4.76
C HIS A 258 18.15 -1.43 -4.77
N ASP A 259 17.42 -1.52 -5.87
CA ASP A 259 16.07 -0.97 -6.01
C ASP A 259 15.04 -2.10 -5.93
N PHE A 260 14.57 -2.39 -4.73
CA PHE A 260 13.61 -3.46 -4.45
C PHE A 260 12.27 -3.26 -5.16
N MET A 261 11.85 -2.01 -5.38
CA MET A 261 10.60 -1.75 -6.10
C MET A 261 10.75 -1.92 -7.61
N ASN A 262 11.92 -1.59 -8.18
CA ASN A 262 12.20 -1.93 -9.57
C ASN A 262 12.28 -3.45 -9.76
N GLU A 263 12.93 -4.18 -8.86
CA GLU A 263 12.95 -5.65 -8.88
C GLU A 263 11.52 -6.21 -8.88
N LEU A 264 10.68 -5.78 -7.91
CA LEU A 264 9.29 -6.24 -7.82
C LEU A 264 8.49 -5.96 -9.10
N HIS A 265 8.58 -4.74 -9.64
CA HIS A 265 7.73 -4.33 -10.77
C HIS A 265 8.23 -4.79 -12.12
N SER A 266 9.50 -5.16 -12.27
CA SER A 266 10.07 -5.73 -13.49
C SER A 266 10.07 -7.26 -13.54
N SER A 267 9.77 -7.94 -12.41
CA SER A 267 9.77 -9.39 -12.32
C SER A 267 8.52 -9.99 -12.95
N GLU A 268 8.70 -11.09 -13.68
CA GLU A 268 7.59 -11.96 -14.13
C GLU A 268 6.88 -12.63 -12.94
N HIS A 269 7.56 -12.75 -11.80
CA HIS A 269 7.06 -13.32 -10.56
C HIS A 269 6.44 -12.28 -9.61
N GLN A 270 6.16 -11.05 -10.08
CA GLN A 270 5.67 -9.94 -9.25
C GLN A 270 4.56 -10.35 -8.28
N ARG A 271 3.56 -11.11 -8.73
CA ARG A 271 2.41 -11.50 -7.91
C ARG A 271 2.77 -12.51 -6.83
N ARG A 272 3.70 -13.41 -7.12
CA ARG A 272 4.27 -14.35 -6.13
C ARG A 272 5.11 -13.61 -5.09
N MET A 273 5.95 -12.66 -5.53
CA MET A 273 6.75 -11.80 -4.65
C MET A 273 5.88 -10.96 -3.71
N ILE A 274 4.74 -10.46 -4.19
CA ILE A 274 3.76 -9.77 -3.35
C ILE A 274 3.24 -10.68 -2.22
N ALA A 275 2.90 -11.92 -2.54
CA ALA A 275 2.46 -12.89 -1.53
C ALA A 275 3.57 -13.18 -0.51
N GLU A 276 4.81 -13.29 -0.94
CA GLU A 276 5.98 -13.58 -0.11
C GLU A 276 6.25 -12.51 0.95
N ILE A 277 6.00 -11.23 0.66
CA ILE A 277 6.08 -10.16 1.66
C ILE A 277 5.20 -10.48 2.88
N ASN A 278 4.07 -11.12 2.65
CA ASN A 278 3.09 -11.42 3.70
C ASN A 278 3.52 -12.54 4.64
N ALA A 279 4.58 -13.27 4.33
CA ALA A 279 5.19 -14.24 5.25
C ALA A 279 5.98 -13.57 6.39
N ALA A 280 6.35 -12.29 6.25
CA ALA A 280 7.11 -11.56 7.27
C ALA A 280 6.28 -11.20 8.52
N TYR A 281 4.95 -11.20 8.44
CA TYR A 281 4.07 -10.81 9.55
C TYR A 281 2.68 -11.40 9.43
N THR A 282 1.94 -11.40 10.54
CA THR A 282 0.52 -11.81 10.58
C THR A 282 -0.32 -10.65 11.11
N PRO A 283 -1.26 -10.09 10.33
CA PRO A 283 -2.18 -9.10 10.87
C PRO A 283 -3.16 -9.73 11.84
N ALA A 284 -3.41 -9.03 12.94
CA ALA A 284 -4.40 -9.43 13.94
C ALA A 284 -5.84 -9.11 13.49
N LEU A 285 -5.98 -8.14 12.59
CA LEU A 285 -7.24 -7.70 12.00
C LEU A 285 -6.96 -7.02 10.65
N VAL A 286 -7.83 -7.29 9.67
CA VAL A 286 -7.84 -6.60 8.38
C VAL A 286 -9.24 -6.08 8.11
N VAL A 287 -9.35 -4.81 7.69
CA VAL A 287 -10.61 -4.19 7.23
C VAL A 287 -10.46 -3.75 5.79
N MET A 288 -11.39 -4.12 4.93
CA MET A 288 -11.44 -3.70 3.53
C MET A 288 -12.59 -2.71 3.31
N ASP A 289 -12.23 -1.52 2.84
CA ASP A 289 -13.19 -0.53 2.33
C ASP A 289 -13.59 -0.89 0.89
N GLY A 290 -14.81 -1.37 0.73
CA GLY A 290 -15.48 -1.65 -0.53
C GLY A 290 -16.72 -0.79 -0.73
N VAL A 291 -16.83 0.37 -0.06
CA VAL A 291 -17.93 1.32 -0.37
C VAL A 291 -17.84 1.76 -1.81
N ASP A 292 -16.63 2.13 -2.25
CA ASP A 292 -16.30 2.35 -3.65
C ASP A 292 -15.15 1.43 -4.06
N ALA A 293 -15.08 1.11 -5.35
CA ALA A 293 -14.06 0.23 -5.92
C ALA A 293 -13.58 0.73 -7.28
N PHE A 294 -12.33 0.41 -7.65
CA PHE A 294 -11.92 0.44 -9.06
C PHE A 294 -12.05 -0.95 -9.66
N ILE A 295 -12.94 -1.10 -10.64
CA ILE A 295 -13.17 -2.38 -11.35
C ILE A 295 -12.33 -2.53 -12.62
N SER A 296 -11.63 -1.45 -13.01
CA SER A 296 -10.63 -1.43 -14.09
C SER A 296 -9.63 -0.30 -13.82
N GLY A 297 -8.41 -0.38 -14.35
CA GLY A 297 -7.35 0.57 -14.06
C GLY A 297 -6.74 0.33 -12.66
N GLY A 298 -6.78 1.35 -11.76
CA GLY A 298 -6.10 1.31 -10.47
C GLY A 298 -4.57 1.37 -10.58
N PRO A 299 -3.84 1.59 -9.49
CA PRO A 299 -4.29 1.66 -8.11
C PRO A 299 -4.76 3.05 -7.64
N HIS A 300 -4.46 4.14 -8.40
CA HIS A 300 -4.75 5.52 -8.00
C HIS A 300 -5.98 6.10 -8.73
N ARG A 301 -6.25 5.64 -9.94
CA ARG A 301 -7.39 6.03 -10.79
C ARG A 301 -7.89 4.84 -11.59
N GLY A 302 -9.20 4.77 -11.82
CA GLY A 302 -9.82 3.68 -12.55
C GLY A 302 -11.30 3.92 -12.79
N GLU A 303 -11.95 2.93 -13.37
CA GLU A 303 -13.40 2.89 -13.52
C GLU A 303 -14.03 2.58 -12.17
N LEU A 304 -14.91 3.48 -11.71
CA LEU A 304 -15.56 3.38 -10.41
C LEU A 304 -16.78 2.46 -10.45
N ALA A 305 -16.92 1.66 -9.42
CA ALA A 305 -18.16 1.00 -9.01
C ALA A 305 -18.41 1.29 -7.54
N SER A 306 -19.64 1.13 -7.07
CA SER A 306 -20.01 1.34 -5.67
C SER A 306 -20.61 0.06 -5.08
N PRO A 307 -19.79 -0.92 -4.67
CA PRO A 307 -20.23 -2.15 -4.03
C PRO A 307 -21.00 -1.89 -2.74
N GLY A 308 -20.70 -0.79 -2.04
CA GLY A 308 -21.43 -0.44 -0.82
C GLY A 308 -21.23 -1.49 0.29
N VAL A 309 -19.99 -1.88 0.57
CA VAL A 309 -19.68 -2.93 1.56
C VAL A 309 -18.42 -2.59 2.36
N ILE A 310 -18.44 -2.95 3.64
CA ILE A 310 -17.23 -3.04 4.48
C ILE A 310 -17.05 -4.51 4.87
N LEU A 311 -15.82 -5.01 4.71
CA LEU A 311 -15.43 -6.37 5.11
C LEU A 311 -14.42 -6.31 6.24
N ALA A 312 -14.45 -7.28 7.15
CA ALA A 312 -13.40 -7.48 8.13
C ALA A 312 -13.11 -8.97 8.35
N GLY A 313 -11.86 -9.28 8.69
CA GLY A 313 -11.43 -10.65 8.97
C GLY A 313 -9.99 -10.70 9.48
N THR A 314 -9.53 -11.89 9.82
CA THR A 314 -8.13 -12.15 10.22
C THR A 314 -7.35 -12.90 9.14
N ASP A 315 -8.04 -13.48 8.16
CA ASP A 315 -7.47 -14.22 7.04
C ASP A 315 -7.42 -13.36 5.78
N ARG A 316 -6.20 -12.99 5.36
CA ARG A 316 -5.98 -12.13 4.19
C ARG A 316 -6.33 -12.81 2.88
N VAL A 317 -6.12 -14.14 2.79
CA VAL A 317 -6.43 -14.91 1.59
C VAL A 317 -7.93 -14.94 1.37
N ALA A 318 -8.70 -15.25 2.43
CA ALA A 318 -10.15 -15.23 2.40
C ALA A 318 -10.69 -13.84 2.04
N LEU A 319 -10.15 -12.79 2.68
CA LEU A 319 -10.58 -11.41 2.44
C LEU A 319 -10.34 -10.99 0.98
N ASP A 320 -9.16 -11.30 0.45
CA ASP A 320 -8.80 -10.98 -0.94
C ASP A 320 -9.61 -11.81 -1.94
N ALA A 321 -9.89 -13.07 -1.65
CA ALA A 321 -10.76 -13.92 -2.48
C ALA A 321 -12.19 -13.34 -2.58
N VAL A 322 -12.76 -12.89 -1.45
CA VAL A 322 -14.07 -12.20 -1.42
C VAL A 322 -13.99 -10.87 -2.18
N GLY A 323 -12.90 -10.12 -2.02
CA GLY A 323 -12.67 -8.88 -2.77
C GLY A 323 -12.63 -9.09 -4.28
N ILE A 324 -11.97 -10.16 -4.76
CA ILE A 324 -11.95 -10.51 -6.20
C ILE A 324 -13.37 -10.90 -6.67
N ALA A 325 -14.12 -11.67 -5.87
CA ALA A 325 -15.50 -12.00 -6.21
C ALA A 325 -16.39 -10.75 -6.35
N LEU A 326 -16.23 -9.77 -5.45
CA LEU A 326 -16.89 -8.47 -5.55
C LEU A 326 -16.49 -7.72 -6.84
N LEU A 327 -15.19 -7.62 -7.14
CA LEU A 327 -14.74 -6.97 -8.38
C LEU A 327 -15.36 -7.62 -9.61
N ARG A 328 -15.41 -8.95 -9.67
CA ARG A 328 -16.04 -9.70 -10.78
C ARG A 328 -17.54 -9.45 -10.87
N TYR A 329 -18.23 -9.48 -9.75
CA TYR A 329 -19.68 -9.22 -9.69
C TYR A 329 -20.04 -7.82 -10.22
N PHE A 330 -19.19 -6.82 -9.95
CA PHE A 330 -19.35 -5.46 -10.46
C PHE A 330 -18.78 -5.23 -11.86
N GLY A 331 -18.42 -6.28 -12.58
CA GLY A 331 -18.09 -6.22 -14.00
C GLY A 331 -16.62 -5.97 -14.31
N CYS A 332 -15.70 -6.27 -13.39
CA CYS A 332 -14.27 -6.29 -13.68
C CYS A 332 -13.98 -7.18 -14.92
N ARG A 333 -13.21 -6.64 -15.87
CA ARG A 333 -12.80 -7.34 -17.11
C ARG A 333 -11.29 -7.42 -17.25
N THR A 334 -10.54 -7.13 -16.19
CA THR A 334 -9.07 -7.24 -16.17
C THR A 334 -8.63 -8.67 -15.88
N GLN A 335 -7.33 -8.89 -15.72
CA GLN A 335 -6.78 -10.19 -15.33
C GLN A 335 -7.37 -10.74 -14.04
N ALA A 336 -7.82 -9.88 -13.13
CA ALA A 336 -8.53 -10.30 -11.91
C ALA A 336 -9.85 -11.06 -12.17
N ALA A 337 -10.44 -10.88 -13.37
CA ALA A 337 -11.65 -11.58 -13.78
C ALA A 337 -11.39 -12.95 -14.44
N GLN A 338 -10.12 -13.31 -14.69
CA GLN A 338 -9.77 -14.53 -15.44
C GLN A 338 -9.46 -15.70 -14.51
N GLY A 339 -9.81 -16.90 -14.92
CA GLY A 339 -9.52 -18.14 -14.21
C GLY A 339 -10.23 -18.26 -12.85
N ARG A 340 -9.88 -19.28 -12.08
CA ARG A 340 -10.40 -19.45 -10.73
C ARG A 340 -9.75 -18.44 -9.78
N ILE A 341 -10.48 -17.99 -8.77
CA ILE A 341 -9.98 -17.00 -7.80
C ILE A 341 -8.77 -17.55 -7.04
N PHE A 342 -8.81 -18.80 -6.61
CA PHE A 342 -7.71 -19.44 -5.88
C PHE A 342 -6.52 -19.83 -6.79
N ASP A 343 -6.67 -19.79 -8.13
CA ASP A 343 -5.58 -19.97 -9.08
C ASP A 343 -4.88 -18.62 -9.43
N GLN A 344 -5.39 -17.48 -8.96
CA GLN A 344 -4.68 -16.21 -9.10
C GLN A 344 -3.32 -16.30 -8.40
N GLU A 345 -2.23 -16.03 -9.11
CA GLU A 345 -0.86 -16.29 -8.64
C GLU A 345 -0.56 -15.72 -7.23
N GLN A 346 -1.11 -14.55 -6.91
CA GLN A 346 -0.95 -13.92 -5.60
C GLN A 346 -1.68 -14.71 -4.50
N ILE A 347 -2.90 -15.20 -4.78
CA ILE A 347 -3.68 -16.03 -3.87
C ILE A 347 -3.02 -17.41 -3.74
N ALA A 348 -2.75 -18.08 -4.86
CA ALA A 348 -2.14 -19.42 -4.88
C ALA A 348 -0.82 -19.45 -4.10
N ARG A 349 0.05 -18.43 -4.31
CA ARG A 349 1.31 -18.35 -3.57
C ARG A 349 1.11 -18.09 -2.09
N ALA A 350 0.13 -17.28 -1.70
CA ALA A 350 -0.21 -17.07 -0.28
C ALA A 350 -0.71 -18.36 0.38
N VAL A 351 -1.49 -19.17 -0.34
CA VAL A 351 -1.91 -20.52 0.11
C VAL A 351 -0.71 -21.45 0.25
N GLU A 352 0.19 -21.51 -0.74
CA GLU A 352 1.43 -22.30 -0.67
C GLU A 352 2.29 -21.94 0.58
N LEU A 353 2.25 -20.68 0.98
CA LEU A 353 2.97 -20.18 2.17
C LEU A 353 2.19 -20.38 3.49
N GLY A 354 0.99 -20.95 3.45
CA GLY A 354 0.16 -21.19 4.64
C GLY A 354 -0.41 -19.91 5.26
N LEU A 355 -0.65 -18.87 4.47
CA LEU A 355 -1.08 -17.55 4.94
C LEU A 355 -2.59 -17.39 5.10
N GLY A 356 -3.38 -18.41 4.79
CA GLY A 356 -4.82 -18.41 4.92
C GLY A 356 -5.46 -19.68 4.37
N VAL A 357 -6.78 -19.66 4.22
CA VAL A 357 -7.55 -20.78 3.66
C VAL A 357 -7.20 -21.07 2.21
N ASP A 358 -7.35 -22.30 1.80
CA ASP A 358 -6.92 -22.86 0.50
C ASP A 358 -8.08 -23.07 -0.48
N THR A 359 -9.34 -22.93 -0.02
CA THR A 359 -10.52 -23.11 -0.87
C THR A 359 -11.64 -22.14 -0.49
N PRO A 360 -12.55 -21.81 -1.44
CA PRO A 360 -13.65 -20.89 -1.17
C PRO A 360 -14.70 -21.46 -0.19
N GLU A 361 -14.83 -22.79 -0.09
CA GLU A 361 -15.76 -23.45 0.83
C GLU A 361 -15.41 -23.21 2.30
N LYS A 362 -14.14 -22.95 2.59
CA LYS A 362 -13.65 -22.62 3.93
C LYS A 362 -13.90 -21.15 4.34
N ILE A 363 -14.61 -20.36 3.52
CA ILE A 363 -14.96 -18.97 3.82
C ILE A 363 -16.40 -18.89 4.33
N GLU A 364 -16.55 -18.45 5.58
CA GLU A 364 -17.83 -18.20 6.23
C GLU A 364 -18.09 -16.69 6.29
N PHE A 365 -19.26 -16.25 5.82
CA PHE A 365 -19.71 -14.88 6.00
C PHE A 365 -20.48 -14.71 7.31
N VAL A 366 -20.13 -13.64 8.04
CA VAL A 366 -20.83 -13.22 9.26
C VAL A 366 -21.52 -11.90 8.99
N THR A 367 -22.83 -11.84 9.18
CA THR A 367 -23.68 -10.69 8.91
C THR A 367 -24.60 -10.41 10.10
N SER A 368 -25.10 -9.17 10.23
CA SER A 368 -26.00 -8.78 11.33
C SER A 368 -27.44 -8.51 10.89
N ASP A 369 -27.69 -8.42 9.58
CA ASP A 369 -29.00 -8.03 9.02
C ASP A 369 -29.29 -8.82 7.73
N ALA A 370 -30.58 -8.82 7.34
CA ALA A 370 -31.06 -9.57 6.19
C ALA A 370 -30.51 -9.07 4.85
N ASP A 371 -30.27 -7.77 4.72
CA ASP A 371 -29.75 -7.15 3.49
C ASP A 371 -28.28 -7.54 3.28
N SER A 372 -27.48 -7.46 4.33
CA SER A 372 -26.09 -7.94 4.33
C SER A 372 -26.02 -9.43 4.05
N ALA A 373 -26.90 -10.25 4.66
CA ALA A 373 -26.94 -11.70 4.44
C ALA A 373 -27.30 -12.06 2.99
N ALA A 374 -28.30 -11.44 2.40
CA ALA A 374 -28.70 -11.66 1.01
C ALA A 374 -27.59 -11.27 0.03
N TYR A 375 -26.93 -10.15 0.31
CA TYR A 375 -25.81 -9.68 -0.53
C TYR A 375 -24.59 -10.60 -0.39
N ALA A 376 -24.23 -10.98 0.83
CA ALA A 376 -23.14 -11.93 1.10
C ALA A 376 -23.38 -13.27 0.38
N GLU A 377 -24.61 -13.80 0.39
CA GLU A 377 -24.94 -15.03 -0.35
C GLU A 377 -24.74 -14.86 -1.87
N THR A 378 -25.12 -13.70 -2.43
CA THR A 378 -24.88 -13.39 -3.85
C THR A 378 -23.40 -13.42 -4.17
N ILE A 379 -22.57 -12.81 -3.32
CA ILE A 379 -21.10 -12.79 -3.50
C ILE A 379 -20.49 -14.18 -3.26
N LYS A 380 -21.07 -14.99 -2.36
CA LYS A 380 -20.65 -16.38 -2.15
C LYS A 380 -20.83 -17.22 -3.40
N GLN A 381 -21.93 -17.05 -4.12
CA GLN A 381 -22.13 -17.74 -5.40
C GLN A 381 -21.08 -17.32 -6.44
N ALA A 382 -20.74 -16.02 -6.53
CA ALA A 382 -19.68 -15.54 -7.40
C ALA A 382 -18.30 -16.07 -6.99
N LEU A 383 -18.02 -16.20 -5.70
CA LEU A 383 -16.79 -16.76 -5.14
C LEU A 383 -16.63 -18.25 -5.49
N LEU A 384 -17.71 -19.03 -5.34
CA LEU A 384 -17.73 -20.47 -5.64
C LEU A 384 -17.68 -20.78 -7.14
N ALA A 385 -18.22 -19.88 -7.96
CA ALA A 385 -18.23 -20.04 -9.43
C ALA A 385 -16.88 -19.72 -10.08
N GLY A 386 -16.04 -19.01 -9.44
CA GLY A 386 -14.80 -18.52 -10.00
C GLY A 386 -13.61 -18.50 -9.20
#